data_68abe99d481853356de284ae8037727b
#
_entry.id   68abe99d481853356de284ae8037727b
#
_cell.length_a   1.000
_cell.length_b   1.000
_cell.length_c   1.000
_cell.angle_alpha   90.00
_cell.angle_beta   90.00
_cell.angle_gamma   90.00
#
_symmetry.space_group_name_H-M   'P 1'
#
loop_
_entity.id
_entity.type
_entity.pdbx_description
1 polymer ?
#
loop_
_entity_poly.entity_id
_entity_poly.type
_entity_poly.pdbx_seq_one_letter_code
_entity_poly.pdbx_strand_id
1 'polypeptide(L)'
;MSHLIALLCACLLALSAAAESYPKGPVRMLVPFPPGGGVDAAGRLLAQALTDSVGKPFVIENRGGANGNIGTEVAARATADGYTLLFTGAGFVTNRSLYKKAPYDPLKDFEPISLMALGPNILVVHPSLPVHTVQELIAAAKARPGEIGFAGSGSGSTPHLAGELFNHMAGVQLVHVPYRGSGPAMIGLLAGDAPVMFLPAINAGPHIAAGKLRALAVTSRERLAAFPDVPTVAESGLPGYESSQWYGLLAPAGTPREIGDFLTGQVMRIMRAPEMKARMTRDGLVALGSTREEFAAHIRSELEKWARVIRASGASVD
;
A
#
# COMPACT_ATOMS: atom_id res chain seq x y z
N MET A 1 -6.74 7.36 -64.47
CA MET A 1 -7.51 6.82 -63.30
C MET A 1 -6.79 5.71 -62.57
N SER A 2 -6.18 4.76 -63.22
CA SER A 2 -5.47 3.62 -62.58
C SER A 2 -4.30 4.02 -61.67
N HIS A 3 -3.51 5.04 -61.99
CA HIS A 3 -2.39 5.50 -61.17
C HIS A 3 -2.83 6.25 -59.90
N LEU A 4 -3.95 6.92 -59.89
CA LEU A 4 -4.50 7.62 -58.76
C LEU A 4 -5.05 6.64 -57.70
N ILE A 5 -5.66 5.54 -58.15
CA ILE A 5 -6.18 4.46 -57.32
C ILE A 5 -5.01 3.69 -56.66
N ALA A 6 -3.92 3.44 -57.40
CA ALA A 6 -2.73 2.77 -56.87
C ALA A 6 -2.04 3.61 -55.80
N LEU A 7 -1.97 4.94 -55.97
CA LEU A 7 -1.40 5.85 -54.97
C LEU A 7 -2.25 5.93 -53.70
N LEU A 8 -3.61 5.93 -53.86
CA LEU A 8 -4.53 5.92 -52.70
C LEU A 8 -4.46 4.62 -51.90
N CYS A 9 -4.33 3.46 -52.57
CA CYS A 9 -4.14 2.17 -51.92
C CYS A 9 -2.77 2.07 -51.23
N ALA A 10 -1.71 2.64 -51.81
CA ALA A 10 -0.39 2.68 -51.15
C ALA A 10 -0.36 3.56 -49.91
N CYS A 11 -1.11 4.70 -49.88
CA CYS A 11 -1.25 5.52 -48.71
C CYS A 11 -2.11 4.87 -47.59
N LEU A 12 -3.09 4.05 -47.96
CA LEU A 12 -3.92 3.31 -46.97
C LEU A 12 -3.16 2.12 -46.33
N LEU A 13 -2.20 1.55 -47.02
CA LEU A 13 -1.33 0.49 -46.51
C LEU A 13 -0.19 1.01 -45.62
N ALA A 14 0.18 2.29 -45.77
CA ALA A 14 1.19 2.91 -44.89
C ALA A 14 0.65 3.32 -43.51
N LEU A 15 -0.66 3.32 -43.27
CA LEU A 15 -1.26 3.62 -41.96
C LEU A 15 -1.43 2.41 -41.06
N SER A 16 -1.04 1.23 -41.50
CA SER A 16 -0.81 0.09 -40.60
C SER A 16 0.59 0.20 -39.98
N ALA A 17 0.92 1.36 -39.36
CA ALA A 17 1.98 1.40 -38.39
C ALA A 17 1.55 0.42 -37.30
N ALA A 18 2.16 -0.77 -37.30
CA ALA A 18 2.00 -1.76 -36.29
C ALA A 18 2.13 -1.02 -34.93
N ALA A 19 1.04 -0.92 -34.19
CA ALA A 19 1.08 -0.35 -32.86
C ALA A 19 2.17 -1.13 -32.13
N GLU A 20 3.31 -0.45 -31.93
CA GLU A 20 4.50 -1.09 -31.38
C GLU A 20 4.11 -1.65 -30.02
N SER A 21 4.18 -2.98 -29.88
CA SER A 21 3.68 -3.68 -28.71
C SER A 21 4.42 -3.20 -27.46
N TYR A 22 3.72 -2.50 -26.58
CA TYR A 22 4.22 -2.14 -25.26
C TYR A 22 4.10 -3.36 -24.32
N PRO A 23 5.09 -3.61 -23.45
CA PRO A 23 6.42 -2.99 -23.42
C PRO A 23 7.42 -3.72 -24.30
N LYS A 24 8.38 -2.99 -24.94
CA LYS A 24 9.48 -3.56 -25.73
C LYS A 24 10.66 -4.02 -24.89
N GLY A 25 10.83 -3.43 -23.69
CA GLY A 25 11.93 -3.66 -22.75
C GLY A 25 11.50 -3.69 -21.31
N PRO A 26 12.47 -3.69 -20.37
CA PRO A 26 12.18 -3.68 -18.94
C PRO A 26 11.40 -2.45 -18.52
N VAL A 27 10.42 -2.66 -17.61
CA VAL A 27 9.62 -1.61 -16.96
C VAL A 27 10.09 -1.46 -15.52
N ARG A 28 10.43 -0.25 -15.12
CA ARG A 28 10.82 0.09 -13.77
C ARG A 28 9.60 0.36 -12.91
N MET A 29 9.47 -0.34 -11.78
CA MET A 29 8.45 -0.09 -10.76
C MET A 29 9.11 0.56 -9.54
N LEU A 30 8.93 1.87 -9.38
CA LEU A 30 9.39 2.60 -8.19
C LEU A 30 8.52 2.24 -7.00
N VAL A 31 9.15 1.78 -5.92
CA VAL A 31 8.55 1.57 -4.61
C VAL A 31 9.12 2.65 -3.67
N PRO A 32 8.31 3.62 -3.19
CA PRO A 32 8.81 4.77 -2.45
C PRO A 32 9.09 4.47 -0.97
N PHE A 33 9.43 3.21 -0.66
CA PHE A 33 9.72 2.73 0.69
C PHE A 33 10.94 1.80 0.68
N PRO A 34 11.64 1.66 1.84
CA PRO A 34 12.73 0.69 1.97
C PRO A 34 12.29 -0.75 1.70
N PRO A 35 13.21 -1.63 1.30
CA PRO A 35 12.93 -3.05 1.13
C PRO A 35 12.41 -3.70 2.42
N GLY A 36 11.61 -4.78 2.27
CA GLY A 36 11.11 -5.61 3.37
C GLY A 36 9.83 -5.11 4.04
N GLY A 37 9.29 -3.94 3.63
CA GLY A 37 7.98 -3.46 4.07
C GLY A 37 6.82 -4.07 3.26
N GLY A 38 5.57 -3.85 3.73
CA GLY A 38 4.38 -4.39 3.06
C GLY A 38 4.22 -3.92 1.61
N VAL A 39 4.56 -2.65 1.31
CA VAL A 39 4.52 -2.12 -0.07
C VAL A 39 5.58 -2.80 -0.95
N ASP A 40 6.78 -3.03 -0.43
CA ASP A 40 7.84 -3.73 -1.16
C ASP A 40 7.45 -5.19 -1.43
N ALA A 41 6.94 -5.90 -0.42
CA ALA A 41 6.49 -7.29 -0.55
C ALA A 41 5.37 -7.44 -1.59
N ALA A 42 4.34 -6.59 -1.51
CA ALA A 42 3.24 -6.58 -2.47
C ALA A 42 3.70 -6.16 -3.88
N GLY A 43 4.62 -5.17 -3.97
CA GLY A 43 5.20 -4.73 -5.24
C GLY A 43 5.98 -5.83 -5.94
N ARG A 44 6.79 -6.60 -5.22
CA ARG A 44 7.54 -7.75 -5.77
C ARG A 44 6.61 -8.85 -6.25
N LEU A 45 5.53 -9.10 -5.52
CA LEU A 45 4.49 -10.04 -5.94
C LEU A 45 3.89 -9.64 -7.29
N LEU A 46 3.50 -8.37 -7.44
CA LEU A 46 2.93 -7.86 -8.69
C LEU A 46 3.96 -7.83 -9.81
N ALA A 47 5.18 -7.35 -9.54
CA ALA A 47 6.24 -7.26 -10.54
C ALA A 47 6.58 -8.63 -11.16
N GLN A 48 6.68 -9.67 -10.32
CA GLN A 48 6.89 -11.04 -10.80
C GLN A 48 5.72 -11.51 -11.67
N ALA A 49 4.49 -11.34 -11.20
CA ALA A 49 3.31 -11.75 -11.94
C ALA A 49 3.13 -11.00 -13.27
N LEU A 50 3.47 -9.71 -13.32
CA LEU A 50 3.51 -8.94 -14.57
C LEU A 50 4.60 -9.46 -15.50
N THR A 51 5.79 -9.74 -14.97
CA THR A 51 6.89 -10.30 -15.76
C THR A 51 6.48 -11.62 -16.42
N ASP A 52 5.89 -12.52 -15.66
CA ASP A 52 5.42 -13.83 -16.14
C ASP A 52 4.29 -13.68 -17.18
N SER A 53 3.39 -12.71 -16.96
CA SER A 53 2.22 -12.47 -17.81
C SER A 53 2.54 -11.77 -19.12
N VAL A 54 3.50 -10.84 -19.11
CA VAL A 54 3.83 -9.95 -20.23
C VAL A 54 5.06 -10.44 -21.00
N GLY A 55 5.92 -11.26 -20.36
CA GLY A 55 7.16 -11.74 -20.96
C GLY A 55 8.27 -10.68 -21.05
N LYS A 56 8.12 -9.57 -20.30
CA LYS A 56 9.14 -8.52 -20.18
C LYS A 56 9.36 -8.21 -18.69
N PRO A 57 10.61 -7.92 -18.28
CA PRO A 57 10.92 -7.69 -16.87
C PRO A 57 10.19 -6.47 -16.30
N PHE A 58 9.52 -6.62 -15.16
CA PHE A 58 9.09 -5.53 -14.29
C PHE A 58 10.02 -5.52 -13.08
N VAL A 59 10.81 -4.46 -12.92
CA VAL A 59 11.94 -4.41 -11.97
C VAL A 59 11.63 -3.44 -10.86
N ILE A 60 11.66 -3.92 -9.61
CA ILE A 60 11.47 -3.08 -8.41
C ILE A 60 12.72 -2.22 -8.17
N GLU A 61 12.50 -0.92 -7.98
CA GLU A 61 13.48 0.04 -7.51
C GLU A 61 12.97 0.72 -6.24
N ASN A 62 13.62 0.47 -5.10
CA ASN A 62 13.24 1.10 -3.83
C ASN A 62 13.86 2.49 -3.69
N ARG A 63 13.03 3.51 -3.46
CA ARG A 63 13.41 4.91 -3.24
C ARG A 63 12.72 5.47 -2.01
N GLY A 64 13.16 5.02 -0.82
CA GLY A 64 12.57 5.43 0.45
C GLY A 64 12.94 6.87 0.87
N GLY A 65 12.20 7.39 1.83
CA GLY A 65 12.45 8.68 2.50
C GLY A 65 11.21 9.57 2.57
N ALA A 66 11.09 10.33 3.66
CA ALA A 66 9.99 11.25 3.94
C ALA A 66 8.59 10.62 3.71
N ASN A 67 8.34 9.45 4.33
CA ASN A 67 7.11 8.65 4.16
C ASN A 67 6.75 8.39 2.69
N GLY A 68 7.76 8.20 1.82
CA GLY A 68 7.57 7.93 0.40
C GLY A 68 7.56 9.17 -0.51
N ASN A 69 7.64 10.39 0.03
CA ASN A 69 7.65 11.61 -0.78
C ASN A 69 8.78 11.63 -1.80
N ILE A 70 10.00 11.19 -1.41
CA ILE A 70 11.17 11.24 -2.29
C ILE A 70 10.97 10.34 -3.52
N GLY A 71 10.60 9.07 -3.32
CA GLY A 71 10.40 8.15 -4.44
C GLY A 71 9.18 8.52 -5.29
N THR A 72 8.12 9.03 -4.67
CA THR A 72 6.91 9.47 -5.39
C THR A 72 7.19 10.68 -6.27
N GLU A 73 7.99 11.66 -5.79
CA GLU A 73 8.42 12.82 -6.57
C GLU A 73 9.26 12.40 -7.80
N VAL A 74 10.16 11.42 -7.62
CA VAL A 74 10.94 10.85 -8.74
C VAL A 74 10.02 10.23 -9.78
N ALA A 75 8.98 9.50 -9.36
CA ALA A 75 8.00 8.92 -10.26
C ALA A 75 7.17 10.01 -10.98
N ALA A 76 6.71 11.04 -10.27
CA ALA A 76 5.92 12.13 -10.85
C ALA A 76 6.66 12.90 -11.97
N ARG A 77 7.99 12.96 -11.87
CA ARG A 77 8.86 13.65 -12.85
C ARG A 77 9.42 12.73 -13.94
N ALA A 78 9.09 11.44 -13.91
CA ALA A 78 9.55 10.51 -14.92
C ALA A 78 8.83 10.73 -16.27
N THR A 79 9.46 10.29 -17.34
CA THR A 79 8.83 10.32 -18.67
C THR A 79 7.53 9.52 -18.67
N ALA A 80 6.48 10.09 -19.25
CA ALA A 80 5.15 9.49 -19.29
C ALA A 80 5.03 8.50 -20.48
N ASP A 81 5.96 7.56 -20.57
CA ASP A 81 6.06 6.55 -21.65
C ASP A 81 5.70 5.13 -21.19
N GLY A 82 5.30 4.99 -19.92
CA GLY A 82 4.93 3.72 -19.29
C GLY A 82 6.12 2.87 -18.82
N TYR A 83 7.38 3.27 -19.03
CA TYR A 83 8.57 2.51 -18.59
C TYR A 83 9.01 2.85 -17.17
N THR A 84 8.37 3.84 -16.54
CA THR A 84 8.50 4.12 -15.11
C THR A 84 7.12 4.17 -14.49
N LEU A 85 6.85 3.27 -13.57
CA LEU A 85 5.58 3.17 -12.84
C LEU A 85 5.84 3.40 -11.36
N LEU A 86 4.83 3.88 -10.63
CA LEU A 86 4.85 3.98 -9.18
C LEU A 86 3.99 2.88 -8.58
N PHE A 87 4.56 2.06 -7.70
CA PHE A 87 3.80 1.14 -6.87
C PHE A 87 3.86 1.61 -5.43
N THR A 88 2.72 1.95 -4.85
CA THR A 88 2.64 2.64 -3.57
C THR A 88 1.42 2.22 -2.73
N GLY A 89 1.21 2.88 -1.61
CA GLY A 89 0.12 2.66 -0.68
C GLY A 89 -0.34 3.94 0.00
N ALA A 90 -0.96 3.85 1.17
CA ALA A 90 -1.65 4.96 1.83
C ALA A 90 -0.81 6.22 2.05
N GLY A 91 0.52 6.11 2.21
CA GLY A 91 1.44 7.26 2.27
C GLY A 91 1.28 8.24 1.10
N PHE A 92 0.92 7.72 -0.08
CA PHE A 92 0.67 8.51 -1.27
C PHE A 92 -0.40 9.60 -1.09
N VAL A 93 -1.44 9.32 -0.31
CA VAL A 93 -2.53 10.26 -0.04
C VAL A 93 -2.37 10.98 1.30
N THR A 94 -1.84 10.31 2.34
CA THR A 94 -1.72 10.88 3.69
C THR A 94 -0.71 12.01 3.76
N ASN A 95 0.35 11.96 2.95
CA ASN A 95 1.39 12.98 2.88
C ASN A 95 0.85 14.37 2.51
N ARG A 96 -0.24 14.43 1.73
CA ARG A 96 -0.90 15.68 1.39
C ARG A 96 -1.38 16.48 2.61
N SER A 97 -1.72 15.77 3.69
CA SER A 97 -2.21 16.38 4.93
C SER A 97 -1.18 16.41 6.05
N LEU A 98 -0.14 15.57 5.99
CA LEU A 98 0.91 15.46 6.99
C LEU A 98 2.04 16.48 6.81
N TYR A 99 2.37 16.80 5.56
CA TYR A 99 3.45 17.73 5.22
C TYR A 99 2.88 19.07 4.81
N LYS A 100 3.47 20.18 5.29
CA LYS A 100 3.11 21.54 4.85
C LYS A 100 3.23 21.69 3.33
N LYS A 101 4.22 21.01 2.72
CA LYS A 101 4.47 21.04 1.28
C LYS A 101 4.80 19.63 0.77
N ALA A 102 3.80 18.90 0.31
CA ALA A 102 4.02 17.66 -0.42
C ALA A 102 4.61 17.98 -1.81
N PRO A 103 5.65 17.23 -2.30
CA PRO A 103 6.33 17.55 -3.55
C PRO A 103 5.56 17.09 -4.81
N TYR A 104 4.36 16.55 -4.66
CA TYR A 104 3.49 16.07 -5.73
C TYR A 104 2.01 16.26 -5.37
N ASP A 105 1.16 16.23 -6.40
CA ASP A 105 -0.29 16.22 -6.27
C ASP A 105 -0.83 14.82 -6.71
N PRO A 106 -1.43 14.04 -5.80
CA PRO A 106 -1.93 12.70 -6.13
C PRO A 106 -2.95 12.64 -7.26
N LEU A 107 -3.68 13.74 -7.51
CA LEU A 107 -4.74 13.79 -8.51
C LEU A 107 -4.31 14.39 -9.85
N LYS A 108 -3.15 15.08 -9.89
CA LYS A 108 -2.69 15.79 -11.10
C LYS A 108 -1.45 15.19 -11.72
N ASP A 109 -0.56 14.64 -10.88
CA ASP A 109 0.77 14.22 -11.33
C ASP A 109 0.81 12.71 -11.68
N PHE A 110 -0.32 12.02 -11.53
CA PHE A 110 -0.41 10.57 -11.76
C PHE A 110 -1.68 10.15 -12.47
N GLU A 111 -1.54 9.10 -13.29
CA GLU A 111 -2.62 8.32 -13.87
C GLU A 111 -2.82 7.04 -13.03
N PRO A 112 -3.98 6.81 -12.41
CA PRO A 112 -4.29 5.54 -11.76
C PRO A 112 -4.32 4.40 -12.78
N ILE A 113 -3.64 3.30 -12.47
CA ILE A 113 -3.67 2.06 -13.27
C ILE A 113 -4.62 1.06 -12.62
N SER A 114 -4.31 0.61 -11.40
CA SER A 114 -5.19 -0.31 -10.69
C SER A 114 -4.90 -0.32 -9.19
N LEU A 115 -5.95 -0.36 -8.38
CA LEU A 115 -5.88 -0.77 -6.99
C LEU A 115 -5.73 -2.29 -6.96
N MET A 116 -4.52 -2.75 -6.69
CA MET A 116 -4.16 -4.16 -6.71
C MET A 116 -4.85 -4.92 -5.59
N ALA A 117 -4.71 -4.42 -4.35
CA ALA A 117 -5.15 -5.12 -3.15
C ALA A 117 -5.36 -4.19 -1.96
N LEU A 118 -6.16 -4.66 -0.99
CA LEU A 118 -6.14 -4.15 0.37
C LEU A 118 -5.25 -5.04 1.25
N GLY A 119 -4.54 -4.42 2.18
CA GLY A 119 -3.66 -5.08 3.13
C GLY A 119 -3.91 -4.56 4.54
N PRO A 120 -4.83 -5.14 5.28
CA PRO A 120 -5.02 -4.77 6.68
C PRO A 120 -3.74 -4.95 7.48
N ASN A 121 -3.65 -4.21 8.58
CA ASN A 121 -2.66 -4.49 9.60
C ASN A 121 -3.22 -5.50 10.62
N ILE A 122 -2.32 -6.15 11.33
CA ILE A 122 -2.65 -6.92 12.54
C ILE A 122 -2.06 -6.15 13.72
N LEU A 123 -2.88 -5.84 14.70
CA LEU A 123 -2.41 -5.37 16.00
C LEU A 123 -1.74 -6.55 16.69
N VAL A 124 -0.43 -6.49 16.75
CA VAL A 124 0.41 -7.51 17.38
C VAL A 124 1.14 -6.95 18.58
N VAL A 125 1.46 -7.85 19.53
CA VAL A 125 2.28 -7.52 20.67
C VAL A 125 3.44 -8.50 20.82
N HIS A 126 4.57 -8.01 21.33
CA HIS A 126 5.68 -8.85 21.78
C HIS A 126 5.28 -9.63 23.04
N PRO A 127 5.67 -10.90 23.20
CA PRO A 127 5.30 -11.74 24.36
C PRO A 127 5.69 -11.16 25.72
N SER A 128 6.68 -10.25 25.78
CA SER A 128 7.06 -9.56 27.04
C SER A 128 5.95 -8.64 27.57
N LEU A 129 5.03 -8.18 26.74
CA LEU A 129 3.86 -7.46 27.18
C LEU A 129 2.74 -8.49 27.51
N PRO A 130 2.32 -8.64 28.79
CA PRO A 130 1.43 -9.70 29.22
C PRO A 130 -0.04 -9.32 28.94
N VAL A 131 -0.37 -9.10 27.67
CA VAL A 131 -1.74 -8.83 27.19
C VAL A 131 -2.11 -9.83 26.09
N HIS A 132 -3.36 -10.28 26.07
CA HIS A 132 -3.87 -11.31 25.16
C HIS A 132 -5.06 -10.83 24.35
N THR A 133 -5.65 -9.71 24.72
CA THR A 133 -6.82 -9.11 24.06
C THR A 133 -6.62 -7.61 23.85
N VAL A 134 -7.44 -7.02 22.98
CA VAL A 134 -7.47 -5.57 22.77
C VAL A 134 -7.90 -4.86 24.07
N GLN A 135 -8.84 -5.44 24.81
CA GLN A 135 -9.34 -4.88 26.08
C GLN A 135 -8.23 -4.85 27.14
N GLU A 136 -7.42 -5.91 27.23
CA GLU A 136 -6.26 -5.95 28.14
C GLU A 136 -5.20 -4.93 27.75
N LEU A 137 -4.96 -4.71 26.43
CA LEU A 137 -4.06 -3.66 25.98
C LEU A 137 -4.59 -2.27 26.36
N ILE A 138 -5.89 -2.02 26.17
CA ILE A 138 -6.54 -0.77 26.58
C ILE A 138 -6.42 -0.56 28.09
N ALA A 139 -6.66 -1.60 28.89
CA ALA A 139 -6.53 -1.52 30.35
C ALA A 139 -5.08 -1.23 30.76
N ALA A 140 -4.11 -1.91 30.18
CA ALA A 140 -2.69 -1.69 30.42
C ALA A 140 -2.25 -0.26 30.04
N ALA A 141 -2.72 0.26 28.90
CA ALA A 141 -2.42 1.62 28.45
C ALA A 141 -3.06 2.70 29.34
N LYS A 142 -4.27 2.45 29.87
CA LYS A 142 -4.91 3.33 30.84
C LYS A 142 -4.21 3.35 32.20
N ALA A 143 -3.67 2.21 32.62
CA ALA A 143 -2.92 2.10 33.89
C ALA A 143 -1.53 2.76 33.81
N ARG A 144 -0.94 2.86 32.61
CA ARG A 144 0.40 3.40 32.37
C ARG A 144 0.39 4.35 31.17
N PRO A 145 -0.26 5.54 31.28
CA PRO A 145 -0.35 6.49 30.18
C PRO A 145 1.06 6.97 29.74
N GLY A 146 1.35 6.90 28.44
CA GLY A 146 2.61 7.35 27.90
C GLY A 146 3.81 6.42 28.11
N GLU A 147 3.64 5.20 28.66
CA GLU A 147 4.73 4.27 28.92
C GLU A 147 4.83 3.13 27.89
N ILE A 148 3.72 2.74 27.26
CA ILE A 148 3.72 1.63 26.31
C ILE A 148 4.00 2.18 24.90
N GLY A 149 5.18 1.81 24.35
CA GLY A 149 5.56 2.18 22.99
C GLY A 149 4.91 1.31 21.92
N PHE A 150 4.53 1.94 20.80
CA PHE A 150 4.18 1.19 19.59
C PHE A 150 5.11 1.54 18.43
N ALA A 151 5.61 0.52 17.74
CA ALA A 151 6.51 0.68 16.61
C ALA A 151 5.74 1.18 15.39
N GLY A 152 6.21 2.28 14.79
CA GLY A 152 5.72 2.77 13.52
C GLY A 152 6.80 2.78 12.45
N SER A 153 6.43 2.61 11.20
CA SER A 153 7.37 2.61 10.07
C SER A 153 7.76 4.02 9.57
N GLY A 154 7.66 4.99 10.44
CA GLY A 154 7.89 6.42 10.22
C GLY A 154 6.63 7.22 10.53
N SER A 155 6.82 8.52 10.84
CA SER A 155 5.70 9.44 11.08
C SER A 155 4.78 9.51 9.87
N GLY A 156 3.45 9.42 10.10
CA GLY A 156 2.45 9.42 9.03
C GLY A 156 2.29 8.12 8.24
N SER A 157 3.06 7.08 8.57
CA SER A 157 2.86 5.75 7.99
C SER A 157 1.53 5.11 8.46
N THR A 158 1.03 4.13 7.70
CA THR A 158 -0.21 3.43 8.09
C THR A 158 -0.14 2.78 9.47
N PRO A 159 0.96 2.12 9.88
CA PRO A 159 1.11 1.66 11.27
C PRO A 159 1.02 2.78 12.31
N HIS A 160 1.63 3.95 12.03
CA HIS A 160 1.53 5.11 12.93
C HIS A 160 0.09 5.60 13.04
N LEU A 161 -0.56 5.88 11.90
CA LEU A 161 -1.94 6.41 11.88
C LEU A 161 -2.96 5.41 12.44
N ALA A 162 -2.72 4.09 12.29
CA ALA A 162 -3.52 3.06 12.93
C ALA A 162 -3.39 3.13 14.47
N GLY A 163 -2.18 3.36 14.99
CA GLY A 163 -1.94 3.57 16.41
C GLY A 163 -2.60 4.84 16.95
N GLU A 164 -2.50 5.95 16.21
CA GLU A 164 -3.15 7.21 16.60
C GLU A 164 -4.68 7.12 16.59
N LEU A 165 -5.25 6.43 15.58
CA LEU A 165 -6.68 6.15 15.55
C LEU A 165 -7.10 5.27 16.75
N PHE A 166 -6.28 4.27 17.11
CA PHE A 166 -6.51 3.43 18.28
C PHE A 166 -6.47 4.26 19.56
N ASN A 167 -5.45 5.09 19.75
CA ASN A 167 -5.33 5.99 20.88
C ASN A 167 -6.57 6.88 21.04
N HIS A 168 -6.99 7.52 19.93
CA HIS A 168 -8.14 8.41 19.90
C HIS A 168 -9.44 7.68 20.27
N MET A 169 -9.72 6.53 19.64
CA MET A 169 -10.97 5.81 19.84
C MET A 169 -11.05 5.10 21.19
N ALA A 170 -9.92 4.59 21.71
CA ALA A 170 -9.86 3.91 23.00
C ALA A 170 -9.71 4.89 24.19
N GLY A 171 -9.39 6.16 23.93
CA GLY A 171 -9.09 7.14 24.99
C GLY A 171 -7.84 6.74 25.80
N VAL A 172 -6.77 6.30 25.11
CA VAL A 172 -5.50 5.87 25.71
C VAL A 172 -4.33 6.62 25.11
N GLN A 173 -3.13 6.45 25.67
CA GLN A 173 -1.89 7.10 25.23
C GLN A 173 -0.79 6.06 25.07
N LEU A 174 -0.80 5.34 23.94
CA LEU A 174 0.38 4.60 23.47
C LEU A 174 1.34 5.60 22.81
N VAL A 175 2.65 5.41 22.98
CA VAL A 175 3.70 6.32 22.46
C VAL A 175 4.24 5.81 21.13
N HIS A 176 4.14 6.61 20.08
CA HIS A 176 4.73 6.28 18.80
C HIS A 176 6.27 6.26 18.85
N VAL A 177 6.86 5.11 18.49
CA VAL A 177 8.31 4.93 18.31
C VAL A 177 8.59 4.86 16.81
N PRO A 178 9.12 5.94 16.19
CA PRO A 178 9.33 5.98 14.75
C PRO A 178 10.58 5.22 14.33
N TYR A 179 10.44 4.31 13.36
CA TYR A 179 11.54 3.63 12.68
C TYR A 179 11.61 4.08 11.20
N ARG A 180 12.76 3.82 10.55
CA ARG A 180 12.97 4.17 9.13
C ARG A 180 12.43 3.08 8.20
N GLY A 181 11.13 2.75 8.32
CA GLY A 181 10.44 1.73 7.51
C GLY A 181 9.96 0.52 8.32
N SER A 182 9.11 -0.31 7.72
CA SER A 182 8.49 -1.46 8.40
C SER A 182 9.47 -2.57 8.77
N GLY A 183 10.54 -2.76 7.98
CA GLY A 183 11.59 -3.75 8.31
C GLY A 183 12.29 -3.42 9.63
N PRO A 184 12.92 -2.24 9.80
CA PRO A 184 13.49 -1.81 11.06
C PRO A 184 12.49 -1.76 12.23
N ALA A 185 11.23 -1.34 11.98
CA ALA A 185 10.18 -1.34 13.01
C ALA A 185 9.87 -2.76 13.51
N MET A 186 9.83 -3.73 12.61
CA MET A 186 9.62 -5.15 12.97
C MET A 186 10.80 -5.71 13.78
N ILE A 187 12.04 -5.30 13.48
CA ILE A 187 13.22 -5.69 14.28
C ILE A 187 13.08 -5.16 15.72
N GLY A 188 12.72 -3.88 15.88
CA GLY A 188 12.49 -3.29 17.21
C GLY A 188 11.34 -3.94 17.97
N LEU A 189 10.26 -4.31 17.28
CA LEU A 189 9.16 -5.07 17.87
C LEU A 189 9.61 -6.45 18.34
N LEU A 190 10.37 -7.19 17.53
CA LEU A 190 10.88 -8.53 17.86
C LEU A 190 11.95 -8.51 18.96
N ALA A 191 12.64 -7.38 19.16
CA ALA A 191 13.55 -7.15 20.25
C ALA A 191 12.83 -6.74 21.56
N GLY A 192 11.55 -6.34 21.46
CA GLY A 192 10.78 -5.85 22.61
C GLY A 192 10.98 -4.37 22.92
N ASP A 193 11.74 -3.63 22.10
CA ASP A 193 12.00 -2.19 22.28
C ASP A 193 10.72 -1.35 22.21
N ALA A 194 9.82 -1.73 21.30
CA ALA A 194 8.46 -1.18 21.19
C ALA A 194 7.49 -2.36 21.08
N PRO A 195 6.89 -2.81 22.21
CA PRO A 195 6.22 -4.12 22.29
C PRO A 195 4.86 -4.19 21.59
N VAL A 196 4.39 -3.13 20.96
CA VAL A 196 3.13 -3.07 20.20
C VAL A 196 3.41 -2.63 18.77
N MET A 197 2.70 -3.18 17.80
CA MET A 197 2.73 -2.68 16.41
C MET A 197 1.43 -3.02 15.67
N PHE A 198 1.00 -2.12 14.79
CA PHE A 198 0.01 -2.38 13.75
C PHE A 198 0.75 -2.87 12.50
N LEU A 199 1.12 -4.15 12.51
CA LEU A 199 2.01 -4.75 11.52
C LEU A 199 1.22 -5.15 10.27
N PRO A 200 1.66 -4.79 9.04
CA PRO A 200 1.02 -5.29 7.82
C PRO A 200 0.86 -6.81 7.82
N ALA A 201 -0.34 -7.30 7.55
CA ALA A 201 -0.69 -8.72 7.64
C ALA A 201 0.23 -9.60 6.80
N ILE A 202 0.65 -9.12 5.62
CA ILE A 202 1.61 -9.79 4.72
C ILE A 202 2.97 -10.10 5.39
N ASN A 203 3.34 -9.35 6.43
CA ASN A 203 4.58 -9.55 7.18
C ASN A 203 4.37 -10.26 8.53
N ALA A 204 3.13 -10.33 9.02
CA ALA A 204 2.84 -10.80 10.38
C ALA A 204 2.82 -12.33 10.50
N GLY A 205 2.29 -13.03 9.50
CA GLY A 205 1.99 -14.47 9.56
C GLY A 205 3.12 -15.36 10.05
N PRO A 206 4.32 -15.30 9.49
CA PRO A 206 5.44 -16.14 9.91
C PRO A 206 5.85 -15.94 11.38
N HIS A 207 5.77 -14.70 11.88
CA HIS A 207 6.13 -14.37 13.26
C HIS A 207 5.06 -14.79 14.27
N ILE A 208 3.79 -14.71 13.89
CA ILE A 208 2.66 -15.21 14.70
C ILE A 208 2.71 -16.75 14.77
N ALA A 209 2.89 -17.42 13.62
CA ALA A 209 3.01 -18.87 13.57
C ALA A 209 4.21 -19.42 14.37
N ALA A 210 5.31 -18.67 14.41
CA ALA A 210 6.49 -19.01 15.20
C ALA A 210 6.38 -18.64 16.69
N GLY A 211 5.25 -18.08 17.15
CA GLY A 211 5.04 -17.63 18.53
C GLY A 211 5.90 -16.44 18.96
N LYS A 212 6.59 -15.77 18.01
CA LYS A 212 7.41 -14.60 18.29
C LYS A 212 6.59 -13.34 18.53
N LEU A 213 5.37 -13.29 17.99
CA LEU A 213 4.40 -12.21 18.17
C LEU A 213 3.04 -12.82 18.49
N ARG A 214 2.25 -12.10 19.28
CA ARG A 214 0.85 -12.42 19.56
C ARG A 214 -0.06 -11.48 18.79
N ALA A 215 -0.96 -12.02 17.97
CA ALA A 215 -2.02 -11.26 17.33
C ALA A 215 -3.14 -10.99 18.31
N LEU A 216 -3.57 -9.72 18.41
CA LEU A 216 -4.72 -9.32 19.24
C LEU A 216 -5.95 -9.07 18.38
N ALA A 217 -5.82 -8.40 17.24
CA ALA A 217 -6.93 -8.08 16.34
C ALA A 217 -6.42 -7.69 14.94
N VAL A 218 -7.29 -7.82 13.93
CA VAL A 218 -7.08 -7.26 12.59
C VAL A 218 -7.73 -5.87 12.50
N THR A 219 -7.13 -4.98 11.69
CA THR A 219 -7.57 -3.58 11.57
C THR A 219 -8.63 -3.35 10.50
N SER A 220 -9.00 -4.39 9.76
CA SER A 220 -10.09 -4.37 8.77
C SER A 220 -11.47 -4.41 9.41
N ARG A 221 -12.51 -4.09 8.62
CA ARG A 221 -13.92 -4.22 9.05
C ARG A 221 -14.32 -5.66 9.30
N GLU A 222 -13.77 -6.59 8.52
CA GLU A 222 -14.04 -8.01 8.57
C GLU A 222 -12.78 -8.77 8.95
N ARG A 223 -12.94 -9.96 9.53
CA ARG A 223 -11.82 -10.86 9.83
C ARG A 223 -11.11 -11.27 8.54
N LEU A 224 -9.82 -11.52 8.65
CA LEU A 224 -9.03 -12.01 7.53
C LEU A 224 -9.16 -13.54 7.42
N ALA A 225 -9.37 -14.04 6.20
CA ALA A 225 -9.42 -15.48 5.96
C ALA A 225 -8.10 -16.20 6.33
N ALA A 226 -6.96 -15.50 6.28
CA ALA A 226 -5.68 -16.01 6.74
C ALA A 226 -5.57 -16.14 8.28
N PHE A 227 -6.43 -15.43 9.02
CA PHE A 227 -6.42 -15.36 10.48
C PHE A 227 -7.85 -15.41 11.03
N PRO A 228 -8.61 -16.51 10.79
CA PRO A 228 -10.05 -16.56 11.07
C PRO A 228 -10.38 -16.45 12.58
N ASP A 229 -9.46 -16.87 13.43
CA ASP A 229 -9.63 -16.80 14.88
C ASP A 229 -9.25 -15.45 15.47
N VAL A 230 -8.61 -14.56 14.69
CA VAL A 230 -8.23 -13.22 15.16
C VAL A 230 -9.40 -12.26 14.91
N PRO A 231 -9.99 -11.68 15.96
CA PRO A 231 -11.11 -10.77 15.83
C PRO A 231 -10.68 -9.45 15.16
N THR A 232 -11.63 -8.63 14.74
CA THR A 232 -11.35 -7.25 14.34
C THR A 232 -11.18 -6.36 15.57
N VAL A 233 -10.50 -5.22 15.45
CA VAL A 233 -10.44 -4.20 16.50
C VAL A 233 -11.84 -3.68 16.82
N ALA A 234 -12.72 -3.58 15.80
CA ALA A 234 -14.11 -3.18 15.97
C ALA A 234 -14.92 -4.19 16.82
N GLU A 235 -14.80 -5.49 16.53
CA GLU A 235 -15.40 -6.57 17.35
C GLU A 235 -14.84 -6.57 18.78
N SER A 236 -13.63 -6.12 18.94
CA SER A 236 -12.88 -6.10 20.21
C SER A 236 -13.12 -4.85 21.06
N GLY A 237 -14.24 -4.15 20.88
CA GLY A 237 -14.69 -3.06 21.75
C GLY A 237 -14.41 -1.64 21.24
N LEU A 238 -13.95 -1.47 19.99
CA LEU A 238 -13.83 -0.17 19.34
C LEU A 238 -14.70 -0.11 18.06
N PRO A 239 -16.03 -0.06 18.17
CA PRO A 239 -16.94 -0.09 17.02
C PRO A 239 -16.63 1.04 16.04
N GLY A 240 -16.56 0.70 14.75
CA GLY A 240 -16.21 1.64 13.68
C GLY A 240 -14.71 1.84 13.44
N TYR A 241 -13.83 1.20 14.22
CA TYR A 241 -12.40 1.20 13.92
C TYR A 241 -12.13 0.50 12.59
N GLU A 242 -11.43 1.20 11.70
CA GLU A 242 -10.93 0.66 10.44
C GLU A 242 -9.68 1.40 10.01
N SER A 243 -8.59 0.67 9.81
CA SER A 243 -7.33 1.18 9.27
C SER A 243 -6.69 0.12 8.37
N SER A 244 -6.93 0.23 7.06
CA SER A 244 -6.35 -0.70 6.08
C SER A 244 -5.30 0.01 5.23
N GLN A 245 -4.18 -0.66 5.02
CA GLN A 245 -3.26 -0.31 3.96
C GLN A 245 -3.88 -0.73 2.61
N TRP A 246 -3.54 -0.04 1.57
CA TRP A 246 -3.85 -0.42 0.21
C TRP A 246 -2.58 -0.42 -0.65
N TYR A 247 -2.63 -1.12 -1.75
CA TYR A 247 -1.53 -1.25 -2.69
C TYR A 247 -2.03 -0.98 -4.10
N GLY A 248 -1.40 -0.03 -4.79
CA GLY A 248 -1.84 0.40 -6.12
C GLY A 248 -0.68 0.73 -7.05
N LEU A 249 -0.94 0.52 -8.33
CA LEU A 249 -0.06 0.85 -9.43
C LEU A 249 -0.53 2.13 -10.10
N LEU A 250 0.38 3.07 -10.30
CA LEU A 250 0.15 4.35 -10.98
C LEU A 250 1.22 4.57 -12.05
N ALA A 251 0.91 5.40 -13.03
CA ALA A 251 1.87 5.92 -13.99
C ALA A 251 1.98 7.45 -13.84
N PRO A 252 3.07 8.10 -14.34
CA PRO A 252 3.14 9.55 -14.46
C PRO A 252 1.96 10.11 -15.26
N ALA A 253 1.50 11.31 -14.90
CA ALA A 253 0.44 12.00 -15.65
C ALA A 253 0.85 12.20 -17.13
N GLY A 254 -0.11 12.02 -18.04
CA GLY A 254 0.13 12.09 -19.49
C GLY A 254 0.63 10.78 -20.11
N THR A 255 0.74 9.69 -19.34
CA THR A 255 1.00 8.36 -19.91
C THR A 255 -0.11 8.00 -20.90
N PRO A 256 0.22 7.54 -22.14
CA PRO A 256 -0.77 7.20 -23.15
C PRO A 256 -1.86 6.25 -22.62
N ARG A 257 -3.10 6.55 -22.96
CA ARG A 257 -4.26 5.82 -22.45
C ARG A 257 -4.16 4.32 -22.75
N GLU A 258 -3.68 3.97 -23.94
CA GLU A 258 -3.54 2.57 -24.36
C GLU A 258 -2.57 1.79 -23.47
N ILE A 259 -1.49 2.43 -22.99
CA ILE A 259 -0.54 1.85 -22.05
C ILE A 259 -1.23 1.64 -20.68
N GLY A 260 -1.96 2.65 -20.22
CA GLY A 260 -2.74 2.56 -19.00
C GLY A 260 -3.75 1.42 -19.03
N ASP A 261 -4.53 1.34 -20.10
CA ASP A 261 -5.57 0.31 -20.29
C ASP A 261 -4.95 -1.10 -20.42
N PHE A 262 -3.81 -1.22 -21.11
CA PHE A 262 -3.04 -2.48 -21.18
C PHE A 262 -2.61 -2.93 -19.77
N LEU A 263 -1.95 -2.05 -19.01
CA LEU A 263 -1.47 -2.36 -17.66
C LEU A 263 -2.64 -2.71 -16.71
N THR A 264 -3.73 -1.96 -16.77
CA THR A 264 -4.95 -2.25 -16.00
C THR A 264 -5.48 -3.65 -16.33
N GLY A 265 -5.59 -3.99 -17.61
CA GLY A 265 -6.03 -5.31 -18.05
C GLY A 265 -5.14 -6.44 -17.53
N GLN A 266 -3.82 -6.24 -17.53
CA GLN A 266 -2.87 -7.22 -16.97
C GLN A 266 -3.09 -7.39 -15.45
N VAL A 267 -3.14 -6.30 -14.68
CA VAL A 267 -3.36 -6.37 -13.22
C VAL A 267 -4.70 -7.03 -12.90
N MET A 268 -5.78 -6.64 -13.56
CA MET A 268 -7.10 -7.25 -13.37
C MET A 268 -7.09 -8.76 -13.63
N ARG A 269 -6.47 -9.19 -14.73
CA ARG A 269 -6.35 -10.62 -15.09
C ARG A 269 -5.55 -11.39 -14.03
N ILE A 270 -4.41 -10.84 -13.60
CA ILE A 270 -3.55 -11.45 -12.56
C ILE A 270 -4.32 -11.57 -11.25
N MET A 271 -4.98 -10.51 -10.80
CA MET A 271 -5.69 -10.51 -9.50
C MET A 271 -6.94 -11.40 -9.50
N ARG A 272 -7.55 -11.65 -10.66
CA ARG A 272 -8.70 -12.56 -10.80
C ARG A 272 -8.32 -14.04 -10.87
N ALA A 273 -7.05 -14.35 -11.13
CA ALA A 273 -6.58 -15.74 -11.20
C ALA A 273 -6.76 -16.43 -9.84
N PRO A 274 -7.35 -17.65 -9.80
CA PRO A 274 -7.61 -18.38 -8.55
C PRO A 274 -6.35 -18.58 -7.69
N GLU A 275 -5.23 -18.90 -8.33
CA GLU A 275 -3.92 -19.08 -7.67
C GLU A 275 -3.43 -17.80 -7.00
N MET A 276 -3.58 -16.63 -7.68
CA MET A 276 -3.20 -15.34 -7.12
C MET A 276 -4.11 -14.97 -5.95
N LYS A 277 -5.42 -15.17 -6.06
CA LYS A 277 -6.36 -14.96 -4.96
C LYS A 277 -5.99 -15.81 -3.74
N ALA A 278 -5.75 -17.11 -3.97
CA ALA A 278 -5.36 -18.03 -2.90
C ALA A 278 -4.03 -17.62 -2.25
N ARG A 279 -3.04 -17.18 -3.05
CA ARG A 279 -1.77 -16.66 -2.54
C ARG A 279 -1.98 -15.41 -1.70
N MET A 280 -2.70 -14.41 -2.22
CA MET A 280 -2.98 -13.18 -1.50
C MET A 280 -3.73 -13.41 -0.20
N THR A 281 -4.73 -14.30 -0.21
CA THR A 281 -5.45 -14.68 1.00
C THR A 281 -4.50 -15.26 2.06
N ARG A 282 -3.60 -16.18 1.67
CA ARG A 282 -2.58 -16.72 2.61
C ARG A 282 -1.66 -15.63 3.17
N ASP A 283 -1.34 -14.64 2.35
CA ASP A 283 -0.47 -13.51 2.72
C ASP A 283 -1.25 -12.41 3.49
N GLY A 284 -2.51 -12.65 3.85
CA GLY A 284 -3.35 -11.70 4.58
C GLY A 284 -3.80 -10.49 3.76
N LEU A 285 -3.82 -10.61 2.43
CA LEU A 285 -4.24 -9.58 1.50
C LEU A 285 -5.60 -9.91 0.88
N VAL A 286 -6.35 -8.88 0.51
CA VAL A 286 -7.59 -8.97 -0.27
C VAL A 286 -7.29 -8.55 -1.70
N ALA A 287 -7.24 -9.50 -2.64
CA ALA A 287 -7.02 -9.22 -4.05
C ALA A 287 -8.22 -8.46 -4.65
N LEU A 288 -7.97 -7.36 -5.36
CA LEU A 288 -8.98 -6.54 -6.01
C LEU A 288 -8.80 -6.53 -7.54
N GLY A 289 -7.74 -5.90 -8.03
CA GLY A 289 -7.56 -5.66 -9.46
C GLY A 289 -8.65 -4.77 -10.02
N SER A 290 -8.70 -3.51 -9.59
CA SER A 290 -9.72 -2.53 -9.95
C SER A 290 -9.53 -1.97 -11.36
N THR A 291 -10.57 -1.33 -11.88
CA THR A 291 -10.44 -0.41 -13.02
C THR A 291 -9.70 0.87 -12.61
N ARG A 292 -9.34 1.68 -13.60
CA ARG A 292 -8.70 2.99 -13.39
C ARG A 292 -9.62 3.96 -12.64
N GLU A 293 -10.91 3.96 -13.03
CA GLU A 293 -11.95 4.82 -12.46
C GLU A 293 -12.23 4.47 -11.00
N GLU A 294 -12.31 3.18 -10.67
CA GLU A 294 -12.49 2.70 -9.30
C GLU A 294 -11.28 3.10 -8.43
N PHE A 295 -10.06 2.96 -8.95
CA PHE A 295 -8.87 3.38 -8.21
C PHE A 295 -8.79 4.90 -8.04
N ALA A 296 -9.15 5.68 -9.07
CA ALA A 296 -9.24 7.13 -8.96
C ALA A 296 -10.27 7.57 -7.90
N ALA A 297 -11.42 6.89 -7.83
CA ALA A 297 -12.44 7.12 -6.80
C ALA A 297 -11.91 6.77 -5.39
N HIS A 298 -11.19 5.66 -5.27
CA HIS A 298 -10.55 5.25 -4.01
C HIS A 298 -9.53 6.31 -3.53
N ILE A 299 -8.65 6.79 -4.41
CA ILE A 299 -7.67 7.84 -4.07
C ILE A 299 -8.38 9.10 -3.53
N ARG A 300 -9.47 9.55 -4.19
CA ARG A 300 -10.24 10.72 -3.73
C ARG A 300 -10.84 10.49 -2.34
N SER A 301 -11.48 9.35 -2.12
CA SER A 301 -12.09 9.02 -0.83
C SER A 301 -11.06 8.92 0.31
N GLU A 302 -9.89 8.35 0.03
CA GLU A 302 -8.80 8.24 0.98
C GLU A 302 -8.18 9.62 1.31
N LEU A 303 -8.03 10.50 0.33
CA LEU A 303 -7.60 11.89 0.57
C LEU A 303 -8.53 12.61 1.55
N GLU A 304 -9.85 12.51 1.34
CA GLU A 304 -10.85 13.13 2.22
C GLU A 304 -10.85 12.51 3.62
N LYS A 305 -10.82 11.18 3.71
CA LYS A 305 -10.79 10.43 4.97
C LYS A 305 -9.59 10.84 5.81
N TRP A 306 -8.39 10.72 5.24
CA TRP A 306 -7.16 10.99 5.98
C TRP A 306 -6.97 12.46 6.31
N ALA A 307 -7.45 13.39 5.47
CA ALA A 307 -7.45 14.81 5.81
C ALA A 307 -8.30 15.11 7.09
N ARG A 308 -9.40 14.38 7.31
CA ARG A 308 -10.19 14.50 8.53
C ARG A 308 -9.47 13.89 9.74
N VAL A 309 -8.96 12.66 9.61
CA VAL A 309 -8.29 11.94 10.69
C VAL A 309 -7.04 12.69 11.16
N ILE A 310 -6.18 13.12 10.22
CA ILE A 310 -4.93 13.83 10.53
C ILE A 310 -5.21 15.17 11.23
N ARG A 311 -6.24 15.91 10.79
CA ARG A 311 -6.63 17.15 11.49
C ARG A 311 -7.15 16.88 12.90
N ALA A 312 -7.93 15.82 13.10
CA ALA A 312 -8.49 15.47 14.40
C ALA A 312 -7.43 14.98 15.39
N SER A 313 -6.42 14.22 14.92
CA SER A 313 -5.32 13.71 15.75
C SER A 313 -4.22 14.74 16.01
N GLY A 314 -4.17 15.85 15.25
CA GLY A 314 -3.06 16.80 15.31
C GLY A 314 -1.74 16.24 14.77
N ALA A 315 -1.76 15.08 14.09
CA ALA A 315 -0.56 14.46 13.53
C ALA A 315 0.08 15.36 12.47
N SER A 316 1.36 15.64 12.62
CA SER A 316 2.18 16.44 11.68
C SER A 316 3.58 15.83 11.60
N VAL A 317 4.28 16.10 10.52
CA VAL A 317 5.67 15.64 10.29
C VAL A 317 6.64 16.83 10.21
N ASP A 318 6.11 18.05 10.20
CA ASP A 318 6.85 19.33 10.14
C ASP A 318 6.69 20.13 11.44
#